data_cf7d731369790cae813fc95ba51b1b93
#
_entry.id   cf7d731369790cae813fc95ba51b1b93
#
_cell.length_a   1.000
_cell.length_b   1.000
_cell.length_c   1.000
_cell.angle_alpha   90.00
_cell.angle_beta   90.00
_cell.angle_gamma   90.00
#
_symmetry.space_group_name_H-M   'P 1'
#
loop_
_entity.id
_entity.type
_entity.pdbx_description
1 polymer ?
#
loop_
_entity_poly.entity_id
_entity_poly.type
_entity_poly.pdbx_seq_one_letter_code
_entity_poly.pdbx_strand_id
1 'polypeptide(L)'
;MFTGIVTGKGHVQKIIKFKDYITLIIKAPKGFSKNLLKGASVSVNGVCLTVKKSKTDALEFDVIEETLDKTNLKNISRSSKVNLERSMTANTEIGGHLVSGHIHGTGEVVKVINKQETKDLQIKIPSRLREYFFYKGYVALNGCSLTIGKVLKSSFYIHLIPETVSVTTFKEIKKGDLINIEVEQATINTVETVKRVMRERKA
;
A
#
# COMPACT_ATOMS: atom_id res chain seq x y z
N MET A 1 0.43 12.15 -3.77
CA MET A 1 1.02 11.98 -2.43
C MET A 1 -0.08 11.68 -1.43
N PHE A 2 0.22 10.80 -0.46
CA PHE A 2 -0.68 10.29 0.57
C PHE A 2 0.01 10.37 1.93
N THR A 3 -0.73 10.18 3.01
CA THR A 3 -0.20 10.22 4.39
C THR A 3 0.06 8.81 4.95
N GLY A 4 -0.42 7.78 4.26
CA GLY A 4 -0.43 6.40 4.76
C GLY A 4 -1.49 6.14 5.82
N ILE A 5 -2.46 7.03 5.96
CA ILE A 5 -3.62 6.85 6.84
C ILE A 5 -4.80 6.37 6.00
N VAL A 6 -5.08 5.09 6.09
CA VAL A 6 -6.23 4.48 5.39
C VAL A 6 -7.53 5.06 5.94
N THR A 7 -8.34 5.65 5.06
CA THR A 7 -9.61 6.28 5.45
C THR A 7 -10.81 5.32 5.40
N GLY A 8 -10.61 4.13 4.82
CA GLY A 8 -11.64 3.10 4.81
C GLY A 8 -11.37 1.99 3.81
N LYS A 9 -12.31 1.03 3.77
CA LYS A 9 -12.25 -0.13 2.85
C LYS A 9 -13.23 0.04 1.69
N GLY A 10 -12.71 -0.13 0.47
CA GLY A 10 -13.53 -0.27 -0.73
C GLY A 10 -13.80 -1.74 -1.07
N HIS A 11 -14.83 -1.99 -1.85
CA HIS A 11 -15.19 -3.30 -2.37
C HIS A 11 -15.15 -3.30 -3.89
N VAL A 12 -14.38 -4.21 -4.50
CA VAL A 12 -14.35 -4.38 -5.94
C VAL A 12 -15.69 -4.92 -6.43
N GLN A 13 -16.44 -4.09 -7.16
CA GLN A 13 -17.73 -4.46 -7.71
C GLN A 13 -17.60 -5.15 -9.07
N LYS A 14 -16.69 -4.65 -9.91
CA LYS A 14 -16.51 -5.14 -11.28
C LYS A 14 -15.08 -4.98 -11.74
N ILE A 15 -14.63 -5.91 -12.55
CA ILE A 15 -13.36 -5.87 -13.29
C ILE A 15 -13.70 -6.04 -14.75
N ILE A 16 -13.28 -5.08 -15.58
CA ILE A 16 -13.44 -5.14 -17.03
C ILE A 16 -12.03 -5.29 -17.62
N LYS A 17 -11.80 -6.38 -18.33
CA LYS A 17 -10.50 -6.67 -18.95
C LYS A 17 -10.45 -6.11 -20.37
N PHE A 18 -9.35 -5.44 -20.68
CA PHE A 18 -8.96 -5.00 -22.00
C PHE A 18 -7.63 -5.67 -22.37
N LYS A 19 -7.13 -5.40 -23.57
CA LYS A 19 -5.89 -6.01 -24.05
C LYS A 19 -4.68 -5.64 -23.16
N ASP A 20 -4.52 -4.36 -22.84
CA ASP A 20 -3.31 -3.83 -22.22
C ASP A 20 -3.56 -3.24 -20.81
N TYR A 21 -4.79 -3.32 -20.29
CA TYR A 21 -5.16 -2.83 -18.97
C TYR A 21 -6.47 -3.46 -18.48
N ILE A 22 -6.80 -3.22 -17.23
CA ILE A 22 -8.12 -3.52 -16.68
C ILE A 22 -8.77 -2.22 -16.16
N THR A 23 -10.10 -2.15 -16.20
CA THR A 23 -10.86 -1.15 -15.45
C THR A 23 -11.39 -1.79 -14.17
N LEU A 24 -11.01 -1.23 -13.01
CA LEU A 24 -11.56 -1.58 -11.72
C LEU A 24 -12.70 -0.63 -11.36
N ILE A 25 -13.83 -1.18 -10.95
CA ILE A 25 -14.95 -0.42 -10.37
C ILE A 25 -15.02 -0.80 -8.90
N ILE A 26 -14.78 0.18 -8.03
CA ILE A 26 -14.69 0.00 -6.59
C ILE A 26 -15.80 0.80 -5.91
N LYS A 27 -16.61 0.13 -5.09
CA LYS A 27 -17.52 0.80 -4.17
C LYS A 27 -16.74 1.30 -2.97
N ALA A 28 -16.64 2.60 -2.83
CA ALA A 28 -15.99 3.26 -1.70
C ALA A 28 -16.96 3.43 -0.51
N PRO A 29 -16.46 3.73 0.69
CA PRO A 29 -17.28 4.09 1.84
C PRO A 29 -18.15 5.31 1.52
N LYS A 30 -19.31 5.41 2.20
CA LYS A 30 -20.23 6.54 2.04
C LYS A 30 -19.49 7.87 2.27
N GLY A 31 -19.64 8.80 1.32
CA GLY A 31 -19.02 10.13 1.40
C GLY A 31 -17.57 10.19 0.94
N PHE A 32 -16.89 9.07 0.73
CA PHE A 32 -15.49 9.04 0.27
C PHE A 32 -15.31 9.78 -1.07
N SER A 33 -16.27 9.63 -1.98
CA SER A 33 -16.25 10.24 -3.31
C SER A 33 -16.75 11.70 -3.37
N LYS A 34 -17.19 12.26 -2.22
CA LYS A 34 -17.67 13.65 -2.19
C LYS A 34 -16.60 14.63 -2.67
N ASN A 35 -16.94 15.43 -3.67
CA ASN A 35 -16.01 16.40 -4.30
C ASN A 35 -14.73 15.75 -4.89
N LEU A 36 -14.73 14.46 -5.18
CA LEU A 36 -13.61 13.79 -5.84
C LEU A 36 -13.74 13.96 -7.35
N LEU A 37 -12.81 14.70 -7.93
CA LEU A 37 -12.83 15.02 -9.35
C LEU A 37 -12.25 13.88 -10.21
N LYS A 38 -12.68 13.80 -11.47
CA LYS A 38 -11.97 13.04 -12.49
C LYS A 38 -10.53 13.55 -12.60
N GLY A 39 -9.57 12.63 -12.69
CA GLY A 39 -8.13 12.94 -12.68
C GLY A 39 -7.50 13.03 -11.29
N ALA A 40 -8.28 13.04 -10.22
CA ALA A 40 -7.74 12.98 -8.86
C ALA A 40 -7.05 11.63 -8.60
N SER A 41 -6.08 11.61 -7.69
CA SER A 41 -5.40 10.38 -7.25
C SER A 41 -6.08 9.79 -6.02
N VAL A 42 -6.20 8.46 -6.03
CA VAL A 42 -6.65 7.65 -4.89
C VAL A 42 -5.67 6.50 -4.73
N SER A 43 -5.23 6.26 -3.51
CA SER A 43 -4.47 5.07 -3.12
C SER A 43 -5.42 3.88 -2.98
N VAL A 44 -5.18 2.83 -3.76
CA VAL A 44 -5.91 1.57 -3.70
C VAL A 44 -4.91 0.47 -3.29
N ASN A 45 -5.01 -0.05 -2.07
CA ASN A 45 -3.98 -0.91 -1.48
C ASN A 45 -2.56 -0.31 -1.61
N GLY A 46 -2.43 1.00 -1.43
CA GLY A 46 -1.16 1.71 -1.59
C GLY A 46 -0.80 2.10 -3.02
N VAL A 47 -1.50 1.60 -4.02
CA VAL A 47 -1.24 1.93 -5.43
C VAL A 47 -1.92 3.25 -5.77
N CYS A 48 -1.15 4.23 -6.24
CA CYS A 48 -1.68 5.49 -6.74
C CYS A 48 -2.40 5.26 -8.07
N LEU A 49 -3.72 5.38 -8.06
CA LEU A 49 -4.56 5.25 -9.25
C LEU A 49 -5.29 6.55 -9.54
N THR A 50 -5.43 6.86 -10.83
CA THR A 50 -6.15 8.05 -11.30
C THR A 50 -7.64 7.75 -11.45
N VAL A 51 -8.48 8.56 -10.86
CA VAL A 51 -9.93 8.46 -10.97
C VAL A 51 -10.35 8.76 -12.41
N LYS A 52 -10.84 7.74 -13.10
CA LYS A 52 -11.42 7.87 -14.46
C LYS A 52 -12.83 8.43 -14.40
N LYS A 53 -13.62 7.93 -13.41
CA LYS A 53 -14.99 8.34 -13.18
C LYS A 53 -15.34 8.16 -11.71
N SER A 54 -16.07 9.11 -11.17
CA SER A 54 -16.65 9.06 -9.83
C SER A 54 -18.15 9.28 -9.93
N LYS A 55 -18.96 8.34 -9.49
CA LYS A 55 -20.42 8.44 -9.48
C LYS A 55 -20.98 7.85 -8.20
N THR A 56 -21.60 8.69 -7.39
CA THR A 56 -22.08 8.33 -6.06
C THR A 56 -21.01 7.56 -5.29
N ASP A 57 -20.90 6.56 -4.71
CA ASP A 57 -19.78 5.91 -4.03
C ASP A 57 -19.01 4.89 -4.91
N ALA A 58 -19.21 4.90 -6.24
CA ALA A 58 -18.51 4.05 -7.19
C ALA A 58 -17.37 4.82 -7.88
N LEU A 59 -16.16 4.29 -7.80
CA LEU A 59 -14.95 4.84 -8.39
C LEU A 59 -14.44 3.91 -9.49
N GLU A 60 -14.11 4.46 -10.66
CA GLU A 60 -13.54 3.72 -11.77
C GLU A 60 -12.07 4.11 -11.96
N PHE A 61 -11.20 3.10 -12.11
CA PHE A 61 -9.77 3.25 -12.34
C PHE A 61 -9.31 2.35 -13.47
N ASP A 62 -8.46 2.86 -14.36
CA ASP A 62 -7.75 2.03 -15.32
C ASP A 62 -6.39 1.65 -14.72
N VAL A 63 -6.06 0.37 -14.75
CA VAL A 63 -4.83 -0.21 -14.18
C VAL A 63 -4.10 -0.95 -15.28
N ILE A 64 -2.92 -0.44 -15.65
CA ILE A 64 -2.08 -1.00 -16.72
C ILE A 64 -1.37 -2.28 -16.26
N GLU A 65 -0.91 -3.07 -17.22
CA GLU A 65 -0.25 -4.36 -16.97
C GLU A 65 0.97 -4.25 -16.04
N GLU A 66 1.82 -3.24 -16.25
CA GLU A 66 2.98 -2.99 -15.39
C GLU A 66 2.59 -2.82 -13.91
N THR A 67 1.50 -2.11 -13.63
CA THR A 67 0.98 -1.91 -12.28
C THR A 67 0.45 -3.22 -11.69
N LEU A 68 -0.25 -4.00 -12.51
CA LEU A 68 -0.74 -5.32 -12.09
C LEU A 68 0.43 -6.25 -11.73
N ASP A 69 1.46 -6.31 -12.55
CA ASP A 69 2.60 -7.22 -12.34
C ASP A 69 3.42 -6.89 -11.09
N LYS A 70 3.51 -5.62 -10.74
CA LYS A 70 4.29 -5.17 -9.58
C LYS A 70 3.52 -5.16 -8.26
N THR A 71 2.19 -5.36 -8.30
CA THR A 71 1.33 -5.17 -7.13
C THR A 71 0.41 -6.36 -6.87
N ASN A 72 -0.19 -6.40 -5.69
CA ASN A 72 -1.20 -7.41 -5.37
C ASN A 72 -2.54 -7.19 -6.10
N LEU A 73 -2.67 -6.10 -6.87
CA LEU A 73 -3.84 -5.88 -7.72
C LEU A 73 -3.96 -6.93 -8.83
N LYS A 74 -2.87 -7.63 -9.18
CA LYS A 74 -2.89 -8.77 -10.10
C LYS A 74 -3.86 -9.88 -9.65
N ASN A 75 -3.95 -10.08 -8.33
CA ASN A 75 -4.78 -11.13 -7.73
C ASN A 75 -6.16 -10.63 -7.29
N ILE A 76 -6.51 -9.39 -7.68
CA ILE A 76 -7.79 -8.81 -7.28
C ILE A 76 -8.95 -9.49 -8.00
N SER A 77 -10.02 -9.74 -7.27
CA SER A 77 -11.24 -10.37 -7.79
C SER A 77 -12.47 -9.55 -7.42
N ARG A 78 -13.62 -9.89 -8.00
CA ARG A 78 -14.90 -9.34 -7.57
C ARG A 78 -15.11 -9.64 -6.09
N SER A 79 -15.62 -8.68 -5.35
CA SER A 79 -15.81 -8.68 -3.88
C SER A 79 -14.53 -8.59 -3.05
N SER A 80 -13.35 -8.53 -3.66
CA SER A 80 -12.12 -8.21 -2.93
C SER A 80 -12.27 -6.88 -2.19
N LYS A 81 -11.76 -6.81 -0.96
CA LYS A 81 -11.65 -5.58 -0.20
C LYS A 81 -10.30 -4.94 -0.44
N VAL A 82 -10.27 -3.62 -0.51
CA VAL A 82 -9.05 -2.83 -0.70
C VAL A 82 -9.03 -1.66 0.27
N ASN A 83 -7.84 -1.29 0.74
CA ASN A 83 -7.64 -0.07 1.50
C ASN A 83 -7.74 1.13 0.58
N LEU A 84 -8.39 2.19 1.05
CA LEU A 84 -8.55 3.43 0.29
C LEU A 84 -8.05 4.63 1.10
N GLU A 85 -7.33 5.52 0.40
CA GLU A 85 -6.95 6.84 0.90
C GLU A 85 -7.03 7.84 -0.27
N ARG A 86 -7.54 9.06 -0.03
CA ARG A 86 -7.50 10.14 -1.01
C ARG A 86 -6.15 10.84 -0.97
N SER A 87 -5.71 11.40 -2.10
CA SER A 87 -4.52 12.25 -2.09
C SER A 87 -4.67 13.39 -1.09
N MET A 88 -3.56 13.70 -0.41
CA MET A 88 -3.49 14.80 0.53
C MET A 88 -3.70 16.15 -0.16
N THR A 89 -4.20 17.11 0.58
CA THR A 89 -4.31 18.53 0.24
C THR A 89 -3.33 19.33 1.08
N ALA A 90 -3.18 20.63 0.83
CA ALA A 90 -2.28 21.50 1.60
C ALA A 90 -2.61 21.54 3.12
N ASN A 91 -3.85 21.26 3.49
CA ASN A 91 -4.32 21.31 4.90
C ASN A 91 -4.45 19.89 5.52
N THR A 92 -3.95 18.85 4.86
CA THR A 92 -4.04 17.49 5.40
C THR A 92 -3.00 17.28 6.48
N GLU A 93 -3.42 16.75 7.65
CA GLU A 93 -2.50 16.29 8.69
C GLU A 93 -1.74 15.07 8.22
N ILE A 94 -0.43 15.02 8.45
CA ILE A 94 0.42 13.88 8.12
C ILE A 94 0.57 13.02 9.37
N GLY A 95 -0.42 12.17 9.62
CA GLY A 95 -0.43 11.27 10.79
C GLY A 95 0.47 10.04 10.65
N GLY A 96 0.92 9.72 9.43
CA GLY A 96 1.85 8.63 9.13
C GLY A 96 3.19 9.14 8.63
N HIS A 97 3.55 8.81 7.38
CA HIS A 97 4.68 9.35 6.66
C HIS A 97 4.27 9.67 5.22
N LEU A 98 5.11 10.39 4.47
CA LEU A 98 4.80 10.70 3.08
C LEU A 98 4.89 9.44 2.22
N VAL A 99 3.76 9.06 1.62
CA VAL A 99 3.59 7.90 0.75
C VAL A 99 3.28 8.39 -0.66
N SER A 100 4.00 7.88 -1.66
CA SER A 100 3.82 8.29 -3.06
C SER A 100 2.71 7.51 -3.76
N GLY A 101 2.48 6.28 -3.33
CA GLY A 101 1.64 5.31 -4.02
C GLY A 101 2.38 4.52 -5.10
N HIS A 102 3.72 4.55 -5.09
CA HIS A 102 4.57 3.82 -6.02
C HIS A 102 5.12 2.57 -5.36
N ILE A 103 4.52 1.44 -5.69
CA ILE A 103 4.84 0.16 -5.06
C ILE A 103 6.20 -0.35 -5.52
N HIS A 104 7.08 -0.64 -4.56
CA HIS A 104 8.42 -1.20 -4.82
C HIS A 104 8.40 -2.71 -5.00
N GLY A 105 7.34 -3.39 -4.56
CA GLY A 105 7.13 -4.83 -4.72
C GLY A 105 6.10 -5.37 -3.75
N THR A 106 5.93 -6.69 -3.75
CA THR A 106 5.03 -7.37 -2.82
C THR A 106 5.81 -8.23 -1.84
N GLY A 107 5.34 -8.30 -0.60
CA GLY A 107 5.81 -9.23 0.42
C GLY A 107 4.74 -10.26 0.74
N GLU A 108 5.14 -11.48 1.01
CA GLU A 108 4.24 -12.55 1.46
C GLU A 108 4.11 -12.54 2.98
N VAL A 109 2.91 -12.66 3.49
CA VAL A 109 2.64 -12.87 4.92
C VAL A 109 3.03 -14.29 5.29
N VAL A 110 4.14 -14.45 6.01
CA VAL A 110 4.63 -15.78 6.42
C VAL A 110 4.09 -16.23 7.77
N LYS A 111 3.69 -15.29 8.62
CA LYS A 111 3.09 -15.58 9.92
C LYS A 111 2.08 -14.50 10.32
N VAL A 112 0.97 -14.94 10.91
CA VAL A 112 -0.05 -14.09 11.54
C VAL A 112 -0.18 -14.51 12.99
N ILE A 113 -0.07 -13.57 13.93
CA ILE A 113 -0.27 -13.79 15.35
C ILE A 113 -1.44 -12.92 15.77
N ASN A 114 -2.59 -13.54 15.96
CA ASN A 114 -3.79 -12.86 16.48
C ASN A 114 -3.69 -12.78 18.00
N LYS A 115 -3.90 -11.59 18.52
CA LYS A 115 -4.09 -11.29 19.93
C LYS A 115 -5.54 -10.83 20.12
N GLN A 116 -5.93 -10.53 21.33
CA GLN A 116 -7.30 -10.16 21.63
C GLN A 116 -7.80 -8.99 20.74
N GLU A 117 -7.06 -7.90 20.66
CA GLU A 117 -7.44 -6.71 19.88
C GLU A 117 -6.36 -6.29 18.87
N THR A 118 -5.15 -6.80 19.01
CA THR A 118 -4.00 -6.47 18.18
C THR A 118 -3.61 -7.64 17.28
N LYS A 119 -2.79 -7.38 16.29
CA LYS A 119 -2.32 -8.41 15.36
C LYS A 119 -0.86 -8.16 15.00
N ASP A 120 -0.03 -9.19 15.10
CA ASP A 120 1.32 -9.11 14.58
C ASP A 120 1.42 -9.87 13.26
N LEU A 121 2.12 -9.31 12.30
CA LEU A 121 2.40 -9.95 11.02
C LEU A 121 3.91 -10.07 10.85
N GLN A 122 4.35 -11.23 10.37
CA GLN A 122 5.69 -11.41 9.82
C GLN A 122 5.58 -11.46 8.30
N ILE A 123 6.32 -10.59 7.62
CA ILE A 123 6.24 -10.40 6.17
C ILE A 123 7.61 -10.66 5.56
N LYS A 124 7.65 -11.47 4.52
CA LYS A 124 8.85 -11.74 3.73
C LYS A 124 9.26 -10.48 2.95
N ILE A 125 10.53 -10.13 3.01
CA ILE A 125 11.09 -8.99 2.26
C ILE A 125 11.60 -9.49 0.92
N PRO A 126 11.21 -8.89 -0.22
CA PRO A 126 11.89 -9.12 -1.48
C PRO A 126 13.39 -8.81 -1.34
N SER A 127 14.26 -9.71 -1.79
CA SER A 127 15.72 -9.60 -1.56
C SER A 127 16.31 -8.24 -1.94
N ARG A 128 15.83 -7.67 -3.05
CA ARG A 128 16.24 -6.36 -3.55
C ARG A 128 15.84 -5.17 -2.67
N LEU A 129 14.90 -5.35 -1.75
CA LEU A 129 14.43 -4.30 -0.84
C LEU A 129 15.04 -4.41 0.56
N ARG A 130 15.81 -5.48 0.84
CA ARG A 130 16.26 -5.81 2.20
C ARG A 130 17.04 -4.69 2.89
N GLU A 131 17.84 -3.97 2.18
CA GLU A 131 18.71 -2.92 2.69
C GLU A 131 18.00 -1.64 3.14
N TYR A 132 16.72 -1.48 2.75
CA TYR A 132 15.90 -0.34 3.14
C TYR A 132 15.07 -0.60 4.41
N PHE A 133 15.20 -1.78 5.01
CA PHE A 133 14.43 -2.14 6.22
C PHE A 133 15.28 -2.02 7.47
N PHE A 134 14.89 -1.08 8.34
CA PHE A 134 15.53 -0.82 9.62
C PHE A 134 14.52 -0.92 10.76
N TYR A 135 14.98 -1.39 11.92
CA TYR A 135 14.14 -1.39 13.12
C TYR A 135 13.70 0.04 13.46
N LYS A 136 12.40 0.22 13.70
CA LYS A 136 11.74 1.51 13.95
C LYS A 136 11.69 2.48 12.74
N GLY A 137 12.13 2.07 11.55
CA GLY A 137 11.87 2.81 10.32
C GLY A 137 10.40 2.72 9.88
N TYR A 138 10.03 3.46 8.84
CA TYR A 138 8.70 3.44 8.25
C TYR A 138 8.63 2.51 7.03
N VAL A 139 7.46 1.95 6.81
CA VAL A 139 7.08 1.25 5.57
C VAL A 139 5.59 1.45 5.34
N ALA A 140 5.18 1.65 4.09
CA ALA A 140 3.76 1.58 3.76
C ALA A 140 3.41 0.17 3.25
N LEU A 141 2.43 -0.46 3.87
CA LEU A 141 1.92 -1.79 3.54
C LEU A 141 0.46 -1.69 3.13
N ASN A 142 0.13 -2.09 1.90
CA ASN A 142 -1.19 -1.85 1.33
C ASN A 142 -1.70 -0.42 1.60
N GLY A 143 -0.80 0.56 1.49
CA GLY A 143 -1.07 1.98 1.70
C GLY A 143 -1.14 2.44 3.16
N CYS A 144 -0.98 1.54 4.12
CA CYS A 144 -0.97 1.89 5.54
C CYS A 144 0.46 2.17 6.02
N SER A 145 0.72 3.36 6.55
CA SER A 145 1.98 3.73 7.21
C SER A 145 2.16 2.94 8.49
N LEU A 146 3.24 2.18 8.59
CA LEU A 146 3.52 1.31 9.73
C LEU A 146 4.98 1.41 10.16
N THR A 147 5.19 1.23 11.46
CA THR A 147 6.53 1.13 12.04
C THR A 147 7.07 -0.28 11.87
N ILE A 148 8.28 -0.40 11.35
CA ILE A 148 8.99 -1.65 11.23
C ILE A 148 9.40 -2.13 12.62
N GLY A 149 8.98 -3.34 12.97
CA GLY A 149 9.41 -4.05 14.18
C GLY A 149 10.75 -4.78 13.97
N LYS A 150 10.90 -5.96 14.60
CA LYS A 150 12.10 -6.78 14.44
C LYS A 150 12.36 -7.13 12.98
N VAL A 151 13.56 -6.85 12.49
CA VAL A 151 14.01 -7.21 11.14
C VAL A 151 14.88 -8.46 11.21
N LEU A 152 14.55 -9.46 10.39
CA LEU A 152 15.26 -10.73 10.25
C LEU A 152 16.01 -10.77 8.90
N LYS A 153 16.72 -11.85 8.61
CA LYS A 153 17.50 -12.02 7.37
C LYS A 153 16.64 -11.83 6.10
N SER A 154 15.39 -12.33 6.09
CA SER A 154 14.52 -12.33 4.91
C SER A 154 13.08 -11.87 5.20
N SER A 155 12.81 -11.36 6.38
CA SER A 155 11.47 -10.93 6.81
C SER A 155 11.55 -9.88 7.91
N PHE A 156 10.42 -9.23 8.19
CA PHE A 156 10.28 -8.28 9.29
C PHE A 156 8.92 -8.45 9.96
N TYR A 157 8.81 -7.91 11.15
CA TYR A 157 7.56 -7.87 11.90
C TYR A 157 6.95 -6.48 11.87
N ILE A 158 5.62 -6.45 11.88
CA ILE A 158 4.83 -5.26 12.20
C ILE A 158 3.83 -5.61 13.30
N HIS A 159 3.46 -4.61 14.07
CA HIS A 159 2.52 -4.73 15.19
C HIS A 159 1.36 -3.78 14.93
N LEU A 160 0.18 -4.34 14.66
CA LEU A 160 -1.03 -3.60 14.31
C LEU A 160 -1.84 -3.31 15.56
N ILE A 161 -2.13 -2.04 15.79
CA ILE A 161 -3.02 -1.57 16.85
C ILE A 161 -4.49 -1.81 16.48
N PRO A 162 -5.43 -1.84 17.45
CA PRO A 162 -6.84 -2.13 17.20
C PRO A 162 -7.46 -1.26 16.10
N GLU A 163 -7.17 0.03 16.09
CA GLU A 163 -7.67 0.95 15.07
C GLU A 163 -7.24 0.53 13.66
N THR A 164 -5.94 0.26 13.46
CA THR A 164 -5.43 -0.20 12.16
C THR A 164 -6.08 -1.51 11.71
N VAL A 165 -6.27 -2.45 12.63
CA VAL A 165 -6.96 -3.72 12.33
C VAL A 165 -8.40 -3.49 11.92
N SER A 166 -9.11 -2.55 12.55
CA SER A 166 -10.54 -2.30 12.30
C SER A 166 -10.79 -1.59 10.96
N VAL A 167 -10.01 -0.54 10.66
CA VAL A 167 -10.26 0.32 9.48
C VAL A 167 -9.66 -0.22 8.19
N THR A 168 -8.70 -1.17 8.27
CA THR A 168 -7.99 -1.70 7.10
C THR A 168 -8.38 -3.13 6.76
N THR A 169 -7.90 -3.60 5.60
CA THR A 169 -8.03 -5.01 5.17
C THR A 169 -7.17 -5.98 6.01
N PHE A 170 -6.30 -5.49 6.89
CA PHE A 170 -5.48 -6.34 7.75
C PHE A 170 -6.27 -7.21 8.74
N LYS A 171 -7.53 -6.85 9.04
CA LYS A 171 -8.42 -7.69 9.84
C LYS A 171 -8.55 -9.11 9.24
N GLU A 172 -8.62 -9.20 7.93
CA GLU A 172 -8.90 -10.43 7.18
C GLU A 172 -7.63 -11.11 6.63
N ILE A 173 -6.46 -10.49 6.81
CA ILE A 173 -5.19 -10.98 6.27
C ILE A 173 -4.84 -12.36 6.81
N LYS A 174 -4.32 -13.23 5.95
CA LYS A 174 -3.93 -14.60 6.25
C LYS A 174 -2.49 -14.88 5.83
N LYS A 175 -1.91 -15.96 6.34
CA LYS A 175 -0.65 -16.50 5.84
C LYS A 175 -0.78 -16.84 4.35
N GLY A 176 0.22 -16.47 3.57
CA GLY A 176 0.26 -16.63 2.11
C GLY A 176 -0.26 -15.42 1.33
N ASP A 177 -0.97 -14.48 1.98
CA ASP A 177 -1.44 -13.28 1.29
C ASP A 177 -0.26 -12.39 0.88
N LEU A 178 -0.41 -11.72 -0.28
CA LEU A 178 0.54 -10.74 -0.77
C LEU A 178 0.14 -9.33 -0.33
N ILE A 179 1.11 -8.60 0.17
CA ILE A 179 0.96 -7.21 0.61
C ILE A 179 1.84 -6.31 -0.26
N ASN A 180 1.30 -5.23 -0.79
CA ASN A 180 2.07 -4.20 -1.46
C ASN A 180 3.02 -3.52 -0.48
N ILE A 181 4.27 -3.36 -0.88
CA ILE A 181 5.32 -2.70 -0.09
C ILE A 181 5.76 -1.43 -0.82
N GLU A 182 5.65 -0.32 -0.15
CA GLU A 182 6.31 0.93 -0.51
C GLU A 182 7.31 1.28 0.59
N VAL A 183 8.58 1.37 0.22
CA VAL A 183 9.67 1.80 1.11
C VAL A 183 9.66 3.31 1.22
N GLU A 184 9.96 3.84 2.39
CA GLU A 184 10.08 5.27 2.61
C GLU A 184 11.13 5.90 1.67
N GLN A 185 10.74 6.93 0.94
CA GLN A 185 11.59 7.55 -0.08
C GLN A 185 12.86 8.18 0.49
N ALA A 186 12.80 8.75 1.70
CA ALA A 186 13.97 9.32 2.37
C ALA A 186 15.02 8.23 2.67
N THR A 187 14.58 7.06 3.09
CA THR A 187 15.43 5.89 3.32
C THR A 187 16.10 5.44 2.01
N ILE A 188 15.35 5.35 0.91
CA ILE A 188 15.92 4.99 -0.41
C ILE A 188 16.97 6.01 -0.84
N ASN A 189 16.64 7.29 -0.79
CA ASN A 189 17.55 8.36 -1.18
C ASN A 189 18.86 8.31 -0.40
N THR A 190 18.79 8.09 0.91
CA THR A 190 19.97 7.97 1.77
C THR A 190 20.84 6.77 1.40
N VAL A 191 20.24 5.58 1.33
CA VAL A 191 20.96 4.33 1.05
C VAL A 191 21.59 4.37 -0.34
N GLU A 192 20.85 4.76 -1.38
CA GLU A 192 21.36 4.79 -2.76
C GLU A 192 22.44 5.88 -2.96
N THR A 193 22.31 7.02 -2.28
CA THR A 193 23.35 8.06 -2.34
C THR A 193 24.64 7.57 -1.70
N VAL A 194 24.58 6.96 -0.52
CA VAL A 194 25.76 6.40 0.15
C VAL A 194 26.43 5.34 -0.73
N LYS A 195 25.67 4.42 -1.30
CA LYS A 195 26.19 3.40 -2.21
C LYS A 195 26.89 4.00 -3.42
N ARG A 196 26.31 5.02 -4.05
CA ARG A 196 26.90 5.70 -5.19
C ARG A 196 28.26 6.32 -4.82
N VAL A 197 28.32 7.10 -3.75
CA VAL A 197 29.55 7.73 -3.27
C VAL A 197 30.63 6.68 -2.93
N MET A 198 30.23 5.56 -2.30
CA MET A 198 31.19 4.48 -1.98
C MET A 198 31.72 3.76 -3.23
N ARG A 199 30.96 3.64 -4.31
CA ARG A 199 31.42 3.09 -5.58
C ARG A 199 32.42 4.03 -6.26
N GLU A 200 32.10 5.32 -6.34
CA GLU A 200 32.94 6.34 -6.94
C GLU A 200 34.31 6.47 -6.24
N ARG A 201 34.38 6.25 -4.93
CA ARG A 201 35.66 6.25 -4.18
C ARG A 201 36.51 5.00 -4.38
N LYS A 202 35.98 3.94 -4.97
CA LYS A 202 36.68 2.68 -5.22
C LYS A 202 37.11 2.55 -6.68
N ALA A 203 36.65 3.42 -7.57
CA ALA A 203 37.03 3.52 -8.96
C ALA A 203 38.21 4.49 -9.15
#